data_3d8220787fb5fced3f14fd8c0144a2ac
#
_entry.id   3d8220787fb5fced3f14fd8c0144a2ac
#
_cell.length_a   1.000
_cell.length_b   1.000
_cell.length_c   1.000
_cell.angle_alpha   90.00
_cell.angle_beta   90.00
_cell.angle_gamma   90.00
#
_symmetry.space_group_name_H-M   'P 1'
#
loop_
_entity.id
_entity.type
_entity.pdbx_description
1 polymer ?
#
loop_
_entity_poly.entity_id
_entity_poly.type
_entity_poly.pdbx_seq_one_letter_code
_entity_poly.pdbx_strand_id
1 'polypeptide(L)'
;MFVDEVIIKVKAGNGGDGCTAFRREKYIPDGGPFGGNGGRGANIIFETDLGLRTLLDLRYQKLIKAPKGANGEGKNKNGKGASDVIIKVPLGTTVKDMDTGLIIADLTKKDDSVIVAKGGRGGRGNTAFATATNPAPNFSEHGEPGEEKTLKVELRLLADVGFVGMPSVGKSTILSKISASKPKIAAYHFTTLNPNLGVVKTIDGRTFVAADLPGLIKGASLGEGLGDKFLKHIQRTRVIAHIIDMSGLEGRDPLEDYETINKELKDFDEKLILKPQVVIANKMDLEGAKENLERFKEKYNVPVYGVS
;
A
#
# COMPACT_ATOMS: atom_id res chain seq x y z
N MET A 1 5.63 -7.61 15.20
CA MET A 1 4.96 -8.62 14.39
C MET A 1 4.65 -7.96 13.05
N PHE A 2 4.97 -8.57 11.92
CA PHE A 2 4.68 -8.04 10.60
C PHE A 2 3.33 -8.61 10.13
N VAL A 3 2.46 -7.75 9.61
CA VAL A 3 1.14 -8.11 9.09
C VAL A 3 1.02 -7.54 7.68
N ASP A 4 0.81 -8.41 6.72
CA ASP A 4 0.76 -8.12 5.28
C ASP A 4 -0.64 -8.26 4.68
N GLU A 5 -1.54 -8.89 5.39
CA GLU A 5 -2.93 -9.08 4.97
C GLU A 5 -3.88 -8.92 6.15
N VAL A 6 -4.95 -8.17 5.95
CA VAL A 6 -6.00 -7.97 6.95
C VAL A 6 -7.36 -7.89 6.25
N ILE A 7 -8.35 -8.53 6.85
CA ILE A 7 -9.75 -8.37 6.46
C ILE A 7 -10.44 -7.48 7.48
N ILE A 8 -11.04 -6.39 7.01
CA ILE A 8 -11.74 -5.40 7.84
C ILE A 8 -13.13 -5.12 7.27
N LYS A 9 -14.04 -4.78 8.16
CA LYS A 9 -15.34 -4.21 7.78
C LYS A 9 -15.30 -2.70 7.92
N VAL A 10 -15.76 -2.01 6.89
CA VAL A 10 -15.88 -0.55 6.90
C VAL A 10 -17.34 -0.19 6.73
N LYS A 11 -17.80 0.76 7.54
CA LYS A 11 -19.16 1.32 7.44
C LYS A 11 -19.05 2.84 7.44
N ALA A 12 -19.29 3.45 6.28
CA ALA A 12 -19.35 4.89 6.16
C ALA A 12 -20.54 5.48 6.92
N GLY A 13 -20.46 6.77 7.19
CA GLY A 13 -21.49 7.46 7.95
C GLY A 13 -22.81 7.57 7.15
N ASN A 14 -23.93 7.37 7.81
CA ASN A 14 -25.23 7.65 7.21
C ASN A 14 -25.41 9.16 7.06
N GLY A 15 -26.19 9.61 6.10
CA GLY A 15 -26.67 10.98 6.01
C GLY A 15 -27.58 11.33 7.19
N GLY A 16 -27.61 12.59 7.57
CA GLY A 16 -28.61 13.13 8.51
C GLY A 16 -29.98 13.22 7.83
N ASP A 17 -31.04 13.11 8.61
CA ASP A 17 -32.40 13.23 8.10
C ASP A 17 -32.73 14.71 7.84
N GLY A 18 -33.52 15.00 6.81
CA GLY A 18 -34.14 16.28 6.61
C GLY A 18 -35.20 16.57 7.67
N CYS A 19 -35.48 17.82 7.91
CA CYS A 19 -36.46 18.26 8.89
C CYS A 19 -37.75 18.64 8.20
N THR A 20 -38.89 18.25 8.80
CA THR A 20 -40.20 18.79 8.48
C THR A 20 -40.57 19.83 9.55
N ALA A 21 -40.53 21.10 9.22
CA ALA A 21 -40.87 22.19 10.10
C ALA A 21 -41.66 23.26 9.35
N PHE A 22 -42.48 24.01 10.08
CA PHE A 22 -43.25 25.12 9.54
C PHE A 22 -42.96 26.38 10.35
N ARG A 23 -42.95 27.52 9.67
CA ARG A 23 -42.84 28.82 10.31
C ARG A 23 -44.12 29.13 11.07
N ARG A 24 -44.02 29.41 12.35
CA ARG A 24 -45.16 29.84 13.20
C ARG A 24 -44.74 31.12 13.88
N GLU A 25 -45.42 32.20 13.54
CA GLU A 25 -45.19 33.51 14.17
C GLU A 25 -46.54 34.12 14.59
N LYS A 26 -46.47 35.09 15.49
CA LYS A 26 -47.67 35.85 15.89
C LYS A 26 -48.22 36.54 14.64
N TYR A 27 -49.48 36.33 14.33
CA TYR A 27 -50.16 36.83 13.11
C TYR A 27 -49.82 36.14 11.79
N ILE A 28 -49.06 35.06 11.79
CA ILE A 28 -48.81 34.20 10.60
C ILE A 28 -49.13 32.76 10.98
N PRO A 29 -50.42 32.34 10.95
CA PRO A 29 -50.80 30.99 11.36
C PRO A 29 -50.33 29.93 10.37
N ASP A 30 -50.27 30.24 9.08
CA ASP A 30 -49.89 29.34 7.99
C ASP A 30 -48.58 29.77 7.35
N GLY A 31 -47.53 29.84 8.18
CA GLY A 31 -46.16 30.10 7.67
C GLY A 31 -45.65 28.91 6.87
N GLY A 32 -45.04 29.16 5.72
CA GLY A 32 -44.54 28.14 4.80
C GLY A 32 -43.53 27.16 5.41
N PRO A 33 -43.03 26.20 4.62
CA PRO A 33 -42.10 25.20 5.08
C PRO A 33 -40.78 25.84 5.55
N PHE A 34 -40.19 25.30 6.63
CA PHE A 34 -39.08 25.92 7.34
C PHE A 34 -38.08 24.90 7.85
N GLY A 35 -38.09 23.68 7.28
CA GLY A 35 -37.20 22.59 7.62
C GLY A 35 -35.92 22.61 6.79
N GLY A 36 -34.75 22.49 7.46
CA GLY A 36 -33.43 22.39 6.84
C GLY A 36 -33.09 20.96 6.37
N ASN A 37 -32.10 20.86 5.55
CA ASN A 37 -31.61 19.58 5.04
C ASN A 37 -30.70 18.90 6.09
N GLY A 38 -30.61 17.56 6.07
CA GLY A 38 -29.60 16.82 6.82
C GLY A 38 -28.18 16.99 6.23
N GLY A 39 -27.18 16.79 7.06
CA GLY A 39 -25.79 16.81 6.68
C GLY A 39 -25.35 15.49 6.03
N ARG A 40 -24.31 15.51 5.19
CA ARG A 40 -23.73 14.27 4.65
C ARG A 40 -23.06 13.43 5.75
N GLY A 41 -23.10 12.12 5.63
CA GLY A 41 -22.29 11.19 6.43
C GLY A 41 -20.81 11.27 6.05
N ALA A 42 -19.94 10.85 6.95
CA ALA A 42 -18.50 10.82 6.72
C ALA A 42 -18.09 9.70 5.76
N ASN A 43 -17.14 9.97 4.91
CA ASN A 43 -16.45 8.96 4.11
C ASN A 43 -15.38 8.26 4.96
N ILE A 44 -14.93 7.07 4.50
CA ILE A 44 -13.72 6.42 4.97
C ILE A 44 -12.70 6.50 3.86
N ILE A 45 -11.52 7.07 4.17
CA ILE A 45 -10.45 7.35 3.23
C ILE A 45 -9.20 6.62 3.69
N PHE A 46 -8.55 5.89 2.79
CA PHE A 46 -7.21 5.39 3.01
C PHE A 46 -6.20 6.36 2.41
N GLU A 47 -5.14 6.65 3.15
CA GLU A 47 -4.09 7.56 2.75
C GLU A 47 -2.72 6.94 3.06
N THR A 48 -1.78 7.04 2.11
CA THR A 48 -0.44 6.46 2.27
C THR A 48 0.40 7.24 3.28
N ASP A 49 1.09 6.49 4.15
CA ASP A 49 2.07 7.03 5.09
C ASP A 49 3.40 6.30 4.95
N LEU A 50 4.48 7.05 4.65
CA LEU A 50 5.83 6.51 4.48
C LEU A 50 6.44 6.00 5.79
N GLY A 51 5.93 6.42 6.94
CA GLY A 51 6.36 5.96 8.26
C GLY A 51 5.87 4.56 8.62
N LEU A 52 4.78 4.12 7.98
CA LEU A 52 4.20 2.81 8.23
C LEU A 52 4.87 1.73 7.37
N ARG A 53 5.11 0.55 7.97
CA ARG A 53 5.76 -0.60 7.33
C ARG A 53 4.92 -1.88 7.38
N THR A 54 3.76 -1.85 8.04
CA THR A 54 2.93 -3.03 8.29
C THR A 54 1.47 -2.61 8.46
N LEU A 55 0.56 -3.53 8.21
CA LEU A 55 -0.88 -3.36 8.45
C LEU A 55 -1.30 -3.70 9.88
N LEU A 56 -0.35 -3.68 10.84
CA LEU A 56 -0.60 -4.13 12.21
C LEU A 56 -1.75 -3.36 12.89
N ASP A 57 -1.82 -2.04 12.67
CA ASP A 57 -2.86 -1.21 13.28
C ASP A 57 -4.25 -1.59 12.79
N LEU A 58 -4.39 -1.91 11.50
CA LEU A 58 -5.65 -2.39 10.92
C LEU A 58 -6.07 -3.77 11.45
N ARG A 59 -5.12 -4.61 11.85
CA ARG A 59 -5.43 -5.93 12.43
C ARG A 59 -6.23 -5.85 13.72
N TYR A 60 -6.00 -4.80 14.50
CA TYR A 60 -6.74 -4.56 15.76
C TYR A 60 -8.05 -3.83 15.54
N GLN A 61 -8.24 -3.17 14.39
CA GLN A 61 -9.44 -2.41 14.02
C GLN A 61 -10.29 -3.17 12.99
N LYS A 62 -10.86 -4.32 13.38
CA LYS A 62 -11.66 -5.16 12.47
C LYS A 62 -12.94 -4.49 11.95
N LEU A 63 -13.43 -3.48 12.64
CA LEU A 63 -14.64 -2.72 12.26
C LEU A 63 -14.36 -1.22 12.38
N ILE A 64 -14.44 -0.53 11.28
CA ILE A 64 -14.26 0.92 11.20
C ILE A 64 -15.60 1.54 10.87
N LYS A 65 -16.09 2.41 11.76
CA LYS A 65 -17.34 3.14 11.58
C LYS A 65 -17.07 4.63 11.48
N ALA A 66 -17.62 5.25 10.44
CA ALA A 66 -17.56 6.70 10.28
C ALA A 66 -18.83 7.38 10.86
N PRO A 67 -18.73 8.62 11.34
CA PRO A 67 -19.85 9.33 11.98
C PRO A 67 -20.97 9.68 11.00
N LYS A 68 -22.21 9.66 11.50
CA LYS A 68 -23.43 10.11 10.81
C LYS A 68 -23.40 11.63 10.63
N GLY A 69 -23.97 12.14 9.55
CA GLY A 69 -24.30 13.55 9.40
C GLY A 69 -25.36 14.01 10.40
N ALA A 70 -25.29 15.26 10.81
CA ALA A 70 -26.31 15.85 11.69
C ALA A 70 -27.65 15.97 10.95
N ASN A 71 -28.74 15.77 11.66
CA ASN A 71 -30.07 15.99 11.10
C ASN A 71 -30.31 17.48 10.84
N GLY A 72 -31.16 17.80 9.88
CA GLY A 72 -31.70 19.15 9.70
C GLY A 72 -32.56 19.57 10.86
N GLU A 73 -32.68 20.88 11.09
CA GLU A 73 -33.49 21.47 12.12
C GLU A 73 -34.48 22.48 11.53
N GLY A 74 -35.41 22.90 12.33
CA GLY A 74 -36.30 24.03 11.99
C GLY A 74 -35.51 25.32 11.73
N LYS A 75 -36.18 26.35 11.21
CA LYS A 75 -35.60 27.66 10.83
C LYS A 75 -34.56 27.53 9.68
N ASN A 76 -34.80 26.61 8.75
CA ASN A 76 -33.92 26.33 7.60
C ASN A 76 -32.46 25.99 7.98
N LYS A 77 -32.24 25.51 9.21
CA LYS A 77 -30.91 25.14 9.65
C LYS A 77 -30.54 23.77 9.07
N ASN A 78 -29.56 23.77 8.20
CA ASN A 78 -29.00 22.53 7.65
C ASN A 78 -28.12 21.81 8.67
N GLY A 79 -28.25 20.52 8.74
CA GLY A 79 -27.37 19.66 9.53
C GLY A 79 -25.93 19.75 9.05
N LYS A 80 -24.98 19.78 9.99
CA LYS A 80 -23.54 19.76 9.68
C LYS A 80 -23.14 18.41 9.07
N GLY A 81 -22.39 18.44 7.97
CA GLY A 81 -21.74 17.24 7.42
C GLY A 81 -20.71 16.69 8.41
N ALA A 82 -20.61 15.37 8.47
CA ALA A 82 -19.62 14.70 9.29
C ALA A 82 -18.22 14.81 8.65
N SER A 83 -17.17 14.87 9.48
CA SER A 83 -15.78 14.86 9.04
C SER A 83 -15.36 13.47 8.60
N ASP A 84 -14.65 13.38 7.48
CA ASP A 84 -14.18 12.11 6.94
C ASP A 84 -13.18 11.43 7.87
N VAL A 85 -13.20 10.10 7.88
CA VAL A 85 -12.28 9.26 8.67
C VAL A 85 -11.12 8.88 7.77
N ILE A 86 -9.93 9.39 8.09
CA ILE A 86 -8.70 9.10 7.36
C ILE A 86 -7.95 8.00 8.10
N ILE A 87 -7.59 6.95 7.37
CA ILE A 87 -6.83 5.81 7.87
C ILE A 87 -5.52 5.76 7.11
N LYS A 88 -4.44 5.85 7.87
CA LYS A 88 -3.09 5.76 7.32
C LYS A 88 -2.74 4.30 7.03
N VAL A 89 -2.19 4.06 5.83
CA VAL A 89 -1.76 2.74 5.38
C VAL A 89 -0.35 2.82 4.78
N PRO A 90 0.43 1.73 4.83
CA PRO A 90 1.75 1.69 4.20
C PRO A 90 1.66 1.89 2.70
N LEU A 91 2.74 2.42 2.11
CA LEU A 91 2.91 2.46 0.66
C LEU A 91 2.92 1.03 0.07
N GLY A 92 2.27 0.83 -1.08
CA GLY A 92 2.11 -0.49 -1.70
C GLY A 92 0.92 -1.29 -1.16
N THR A 93 -0.01 -0.61 -0.48
CA THR A 93 -1.24 -1.24 -0.01
C THR A 93 -2.26 -1.36 -1.15
N THR A 94 -2.72 -2.58 -1.40
CA THR A 94 -3.83 -2.87 -2.32
C THR A 94 -5.09 -3.15 -1.52
N VAL A 95 -6.18 -2.55 -1.92
CA VAL A 95 -7.50 -2.72 -1.31
C VAL A 95 -8.43 -3.41 -2.27
N LYS A 96 -8.98 -4.54 -1.86
CA LYS A 96 -9.98 -5.30 -2.63
C LYS A 96 -11.30 -5.37 -1.87
N ASP A 97 -12.37 -5.26 -2.60
CA ASP A 97 -13.71 -5.54 -2.11
C ASP A 97 -13.92 -7.07 -2.11
N MET A 98 -14.26 -7.63 -0.97
CA MET A 98 -14.48 -9.08 -0.82
C MET A 98 -15.79 -9.54 -1.46
N ASP A 99 -16.79 -8.66 -1.52
CA ASP A 99 -18.12 -9.00 -2.02
C ASP A 99 -18.13 -9.01 -3.55
N THR A 100 -17.42 -8.08 -4.19
CA THR A 100 -17.33 -7.95 -5.65
C THR A 100 -16.07 -8.57 -6.25
N GLY A 101 -15.04 -8.81 -5.44
CA GLY A 101 -13.71 -9.27 -5.87
C GLY A 101 -12.87 -8.20 -6.61
N LEU A 102 -13.40 -6.98 -6.78
CA LEU A 102 -12.76 -5.92 -7.53
C LEU A 102 -11.68 -5.21 -6.69
N ILE A 103 -10.61 -4.78 -7.34
CA ILE A 103 -9.60 -3.91 -6.74
C ILE A 103 -10.17 -2.49 -6.70
N ILE A 104 -10.36 -1.95 -5.48
CA ILE A 104 -10.80 -0.58 -5.27
C ILE A 104 -9.64 0.40 -5.51
N ALA A 105 -8.45 0.05 -5.00
CA ALA A 105 -7.26 0.89 -5.13
C ALA A 105 -5.97 0.11 -4.98
N ASP A 106 -4.90 0.66 -5.57
CA ASP A 106 -3.51 0.24 -5.39
C ASP A 106 -2.68 1.49 -5.06
N LEU A 107 -2.37 1.66 -3.79
CA LEU A 107 -1.77 2.87 -3.21
C LEU A 107 -0.24 2.76 -3.30
N THR A 108 0.32 3.15 -4.43
CA THR A 108 1.75 2.96 -4.76
C THR A 108 2.58 4.23 -4.69
N LYS A 109 1.96 5.41 -4.56
CA LYS A 109 2.65 6.69 -4.51
C LYS A 109 2.54 7.33 -3.13
N LYS A 110 3.47 8.23 -2.84
CA LYS A 110 3.41 9.08 -1.65
C LYS A 110 2.18 9.98 -1.74
N ASP A 111 1.52 10.18 -0.60
CA ASP A 111 0.32 11.03 -0.45
C ASP A 111 -0.88 10.59 -1.35
N ASP A 112 -0.87 9.33 -1.83
CA ASP A 112 -2.05 8.75 -2.48
C ASP A 112 -3.17 8.60 -1.45
N SER A 113 -4.38 8.96 -1.88
CA SER A 113 -5.58 8.79 -1.06
C SER A 113 -6.74 8.25 -1.89
N VAL A 114 -7.57 7.41 -1.28
CA VAL A 114 -8.74 6.81 -1.93
C VAL A 114 -9.91 6.71 -0.97
N ILE A 115 -11.11 7.02 -1.46
CA ILE A 115 -12.35 6.79 -0.72
C ILE A 115 -12.71 5.31 -0.86
N VAL A 116 -12.60 4.55 0.22
CA VAL A 116 -12.93 3.10 0.25
C VAL A 116 -14.41 2.84 0.53
N ALA A 117 -15.06 3.76 1.26
CA ALA A 117 -16.49 3.72 1.49
C ALA A 117 -17.07 5.15 1.55
N LYS A 118 -18.11 5.41 0.78
CA LYS A 118 -18.74 6.73 0.67
C LYS A 118 -19.84 6.89 1.74
N GLY A 119 -19.83 8.07 2.38
CA GLY A 119 -20.90 8.48 3.28
C GLY A 119 -22.19 8.74 2.55
N GLY A 120 -23.31 8.46 3.21
CA GLY A 120 -24.65 8.71 2.70
C GLY A 120 -24.94 10.20 2.55
N ARG A 121 -25.75 10.54 1.58
CA ARG A 121 -26.23 11.91 1.37
C ARG A 121 -27.23 12.28 2.46
N GLY A 122 -27.20 13.54 2.92
CA GLY A 122 -28.22 14.08 3.81
C GLY A 122 -29.58 14.21 3.12
N GLY A 123 -30.65 13.86 3.82
CA GLY A 123 -32.01 13.99 3.35
C GLY A 123 -32.42 15.45 3.19
N ARG A 124 -33.26 15.77 2.23
CA ARG A 124 -33.79 17.12 2.02
C ARG A 124 -34.87 17.43 3.00
N GLY A 125 -34.88 18.66 3.57
CA GLY A 125 -35.94 19.18 4.39
C GLY A 125 -37.18 19.58 3.58
N ASN A 126 -38.32 19.78 4.25
CA ASN A 126 -39.59 20.08 3.55
C ASN A 126 -39.53 21.36 2.71
N THR A 127 -38.70 22.31 3.06
CA THR A 127 -38.51 23.55 2.26
C THR A 127 -38.03 23.24 0.83
N ALA A 128 -37.25 22.18 0.63
CA ALA A 128 -36.75 21.80 -0.70
C ALA A 128 -37.83 21.19 -1.63
N PHE A 129 -38.99 20.85 -1.09
CA PHE A 129 -40.11 20.24 -1.83
C PHE A 129 -41.28 21.21 -2.06
N ALA A 130 -41.11 22.47 -1.64
CA ALA A 130 -42.14 23.48 -1.89
C ALA A 130 -42.28 23.75 -3.38
N THR A 131 -43.51 23.69 -3.87
CA THR A 131 -43.88 23.98 -5.27
C THR A 131 -45.12 24.88 -5.30
N ALA A 132 -45.44 25.46 -6.44
CA ALA A 132 -46.65 26.27 -6.61
C ALA A 132 -47.93 25.50 -6.31
N THR A 133 -47.96 24.19 -6.61
CA THR A 133 -49.10 23.29 -6.36
C THR A 133 -49.11 22.70 -4.96
N ASN A 134 -47.95 22.63 -4.29
CA ASN A 134 -47.82 22.20 -2.88
C ASN A 134 -46.86 23.16 -2.15
N PRO A 135 -47.37 24.32 -1.71
CA PRO A 135 -46.55 25.36 -1.06
C PRO A 135 -46.08 24.99 0.35
N ALA A 136 -46.70 24.01 0.99
CA ALA A 136 -46.41 23.62 2.37
C ALA A 136 -46.30 22.08 2.52
N PRO A 137 -45.28 21.44 1.92
CA PRO A 137 -45.13 20.00 2.00
C PRO A 137 -44.89 19.52 3.44
N ASN A 138 -45.62 18.46 3.82
CA ASN A 138 -45.57 17.86 5.14
C ASN A 138 -44.68 16.61 5.20
N PHE A 139 -43.60 16.61 4.48
CA PHE A 139 -42.65 15.50 4.46
C PHE A 139 -41.21 15.99 4.23
N SER A 140 -40.27 15.18 4.61
CA SER A 140 -38.83 15.35 4.35
C SER A 140 -38.22 14.00 4.00
N GLU A 141 -37.05 14.01 3.43
CA GLU A 141 -36.30 12.78 3.13
C GLU A 141 -35.50 12.31 4.32
N HIS A 142 -35.41 10.99 4.48
CA HIS A 142 -34.40 10.39 5.35
C HIS A 142 -33.03 10.53 4.74
N GLY A 143 -31.98 10.58 5.56
CA GLY A 143 -30.61 10.49 5.09
C GLY A 143 -30.34 9.11 4.47
N GLU A 144 -29.57 9.09 3.38
CA GLU A 144 -29.17 7.86 2.75
C GLU A 144 -28.22 7.06 3.65
N PRO A 145 -28.26 5.72 3.61
CA PRO A 145 -27.29 4.92 4.32
C PRO A 145 -25.89 5.10 3.70
N GLY A 146 -24.85 5.12 4.54
CA GLY A 146 -23.47 5.05 4.08
C GLY A 146 -23.13 3.66 3.54
N GLU A 147 -22.14 3.57 2.66
CA GLU A 147 -21.66 2.30 2.12
C GLU A 147 -21.09 1.43 3.24
N GLU A 148 -21.39 0.14 3.17
CA GLU A 148 -20.83 -0.89 4.04
C GLU A 148 -20.14 -1.94 3.17
N LYS A 149 -18.85 -2.21 3.42
CA LYS A 149 -18.04 -3.13 2.62
C LYS A 149 -17.16 -3.99 3.51
N THR A 150 -16.88 -5.20 3.05
CA THR A 150 -15.83 -6.05 3.61
C THR A 150 -14.61 -5.92 2.71
N LEU A 151 -13.53 -5.35 3.26
CA LEU A 151 -12.31 -5.07 2.51
C LEU A 151 -11.22 -6.08 2.87
N LYS A 152 -10.56 -6.62 1.87
CA LYS A 152 -9.29 -7.30 1.98
C LYS A 152 -8.19 -6.30 1.66
N VAL A 153 -7.35 -6.00 2.65
CA VAL A 153 -6.24 -5.08 2.54
C VAL A 153 -4.95 -5.89 2.51
N GLU A 154 -4.22 -5.79 1.42
CA GLU A 154 -2.97 -6.53 1.19
C GLU A 154 -1.81 -5.55 1.01
N LEU A 155 -0.71 -5.79 1.70
CA LEU A 155 0.53 -5.05 1.49
C LEU A 155 1.37 -5.78 0.45
N ARG A 156 1.50 -5.19 -0.74
CA ARG A 156 2.27 -5.79 -1.85
C ARG A 156 3.75 -5.41 -1.85
N LEU A 157 4.16 -4.41 -1.09
CA LEU A 157 5.56 -4.07 -0.96
C LEU A 157 6.23 -5.08 -0.04
N LEU A 158 7.17 -5.85 -0.57
CA LEU A 158 7.88 -6.88 0.18
C LEU A 158 9.01 -6.27 1.00
N ALA A 159 9.82 -5.41 0.35
CA ALA A 159 11.00 -4.79 0.94
C ALA A 159 11.37 -3.50 0.19
N ASP A 160 12.15 -2.63 0.84
CA ASP A 160 12.72 -1.45 0.18
C ASP A 160 13.86 -1.88 -0.75
N VAL A 161 14.66 -2.87 -0.35
CA VAL A 161 15.80 -3.39 -1.11
C VAL A 161 15.68 -4.91 -1.28
N GLY A 162 15.73 -5.38 -2.51
CA GLY A 162 15.80 -6.82 -2.84
C GLY A 162 17.22 -7.23 -3.18
N PHE A 163 17.76 -8.21 -2.47
CA PHE A 163 19.06 -8.80 -2.78
C PHE A 163 18.91 -9.83 -3.88
N VAL A 164 19.64 -9.64 -4.97
CA VAL A 164 19.73 -10.57 -6.09
C VAL A 164 21.17 -10.97 -6.30
N GLY A 165 21.42 -12.12 -6.88
CA GLY A 165 22.75 -12.63 -7.15
C GLY A 165 22.74 -14.14 -7.24
N MET A 166 23.76 -14.73 -7.83
CA MET A 166 23.96 -16.17 -7.96
C MET A 166 23.99 -16.87 -6.59
N PRO A 167 23.78 -18.18 -6.50
CA PRO A 167 24.01 -18.94 -5.29
C PRO A 167 25.43 -18.73 -4.73
N SER A 168 25.59 -18.79 -3.42
CA SER A 168 26.88 -18.70 -2.69
C SER A 168 27.64 -17.38 -2.77
N VAL A 169 27.09 -16.34 -3.42
CA VAL A 169 27.73 -15.01 -3.48
C VAL A 169 27.69 -14.23 -2.15
N GLY A 170 27.02 -14.75 -1.11
CA GLY A 170 27.00 -14.16 0.24
C GLY A 170 25.79 -13.29 0.57
N LYS A 171 24.68 -13.36 -0.18
CA LYS A 171 23.44 -12.58 0.09
C LYS A 171 22.94 -12.66 1.52
N SER A 172 22.68 -13.88 1.99
CA SER A 172 22.15 -14.12 3.35
C SER A 172 23.16 -13.73 4.43
N THR A 173 24.45 -13.86 4.16
CA THR A 173 25.53 -13.46 5.07
C THR A 173 25.54 -11.95 5.23
N ILE A 174 25.49 -11.19 4.14
CA ILE A 174 25.41 -9.73 4.16
C ILE A 174 24.16 -9.30 4.91
N LEU A 175 23.00 -9.87 4.58
CA LEU A 175 21.74 -9.53 5.26
C LEU A 175 21.84 -9.77 6.78
N SER A 176 22.43 -10.89 7.20
CA SER A 176 22.58 -11.21 8.62
C SER A 176 23.50 -10.25 9.38
N LYS A 177 24.49 -9.69 8.69
CA LYS A 177 25.46 -8.75 9.27
C LYS A 177 24.93 -7.32 9.38
N ILE A 178 24.17 -6.85 8.37
CA ILE A 178 23.63 -5.48 8.34
C ILE A 178 22.30 -5.34 9.07
N SER A 179 21.59 -6.44 9.31
CA SER A 179 20.29 -6.41 9.99
C SER A 179 20.44 -6.08 11.47
N ALA A 180 19.64 -5.14 11.96
CA ALA A 180 19.59 -4.73 13.38
C ALA A 180 19.08 -5.84 14.32
N SER A 181 18.43 -6.88 13.76
CA SER A 181 17.97 -8.07 14.48
C SER A 181 18.16 -9.28 13.57
N LYS A 182 18.18 -10.50 14.12
CA LYS A 182 18.27 -11.72 13.31
C LYS A 182 17.20 -11.69 12.21
N PRO A 183 17.58 -11.89 10.93
CA PRO A 183 16.61 -11.94 9.83
C PRO A 183 15.51 -12.95 10.15
N LYS A 184 14.27 -12.58 9.86
CA LYS A 184 13.12 -13.45 10.08
C LYS A 184 12.64 -14.00 8.74
N ILE A 185 12.41 -15.31 8.72
CA ILE A 185 11.70 -15.94 7.62
C ILE A 185 10.25 -15.44 7.67
N ALA A 186 9.83 -14.74 6.64
CA ALA A 186 8.46 -14.24 6.53
C ALA A 186 7.66 -15.19 5.62
N ALA A 187 6.66 -15.84 6.20
CA ALA A 187 5.70 -16.63 5.44
C ALA A 187 4.61 -15.70 4.90
N TYR A 188 4.70 -15.36 3.63
CA TYR A 188 3.63 -14.63 2.96
C TYR A 188 2.69 -15.60 2.26
N HIS A 189 1.38 -15.39 2.36
CA HIS A 189 0.37 -16.27 1.74
C HIS A 189 0.50 -16.38 0.20
N PHE A 190 1.22 -15.45 -0.41
CA PHE A 190 1.49 -15.44 -1.84
C PHE A 190 2.88 -15.98 -2.23
N THR A 191 3.68 -16.44 -1.24
CA THR A 191 5.04 -16.95 -1.48
C THR A 191 5.13 -18.43 -1.16
N THR A 192 5.67 -19.23 -2.08
CA THR A 192 6.05 -20.62 -1.83
C THR A 192 7.48 -20.76 -1.29
N LEU A 193 8.30 -19.76 -1.52
CA LEU A 193 9.63 -19.61 -0.94
C LEU A 193 9.58 -18.42 0.01
N ASN A 194 9.83 -18.66 1.27
CA ASN A 194 9.80 -17.63 2.30
C ASN A 194 11.09 -16.79 2.22
N PRO A 195 11.01 -15.50 1.85
CA PRO A 195 12.18 -14.64 1.84
C PRO A 195 12.67 -14.37 3.25
N ASN A 196 13.97 -14.23 3.42
CA ASN A 196 14.55 -13.75 4.68
C ASN A 196 14.49 -12.22 4.67
N LEU A 197 13.78 -11.63 5.62
CA LEU A 197 13.68 -10.19 5.79
C LEU A 197 14.56 -9.71 6.94
N GLY A 198 15.32 -8.66 6.67
CA GLY A 198 16.11 -7.95 7.68
C GLY A 198 15.73 -6.47 7.73
N VAL A 199 15.58 -5.93 8.94
CA VAL A 199 15.45 -4.49 9.16
C VAL A 199 16.84 -3.92 9.32
N VAL A 200 17.26 -3.06 8.42
CA VAL A 200 18.56 -2.39 8.42
C VAL A 200 18.41 -0.99 8.97
N LYS A 201 19.26 -0.61 9.91
CA LYS A 201 19.32 0.75 10.45
C LYS A 201 20.50 1.48 9.81
N THR A 202 20.24 2.62 9.21
CA THR A 202 21.26 3.49 8.62
C THR A 202 21.97 4.33 9.70
N ILE A 203 23.12 4.89 9.37
CA ILE A 203 23.94 5.71 10.29
C ILE A 203 23.16 6.94 10.79
N ASP A 204 22.30 7.51 9.95
CA ASP A 204 21.42 8.64 10.26
C ASP A 204 20.15 8.27 11.05
N GLY A 205 20.05 7.00 11.47
CA GLY A 205 18.96 6.50 12.31
C GLY A 205 17.69 6.08 11.55
N ARG A 206 17.63 6.26 10.24
CA ARG A 206 16.54 5.76 9.40
C ARG A 206 16.60 4.23 9.31
N THR A 207 15.46 3.61 9.01
CA THR A 207 15.38 2.15 8.83
C THR A 207 14.78 1.82 7.47
N PHE A 208 15.26 0.73 6.86
CA PHE A 208 14.68 0.15 5.67
C PHE A 208 14.63 -1.37 5.79
N VAL A 209 13.76 -2.00 5.00
CA VAL A 209 13.63 -3.46 4.96
C VAL A 209 14.41 -3.99 3.75
N ALA A 210 15.32 -4.92 4.01
CA ALA A 210 16.02 -5.66 2.97
C ALA A 210 15.50 -7.10 2.93
N ALA A 211 15.32 -7.64 1.73
CA ALA A 211 14.90 -9.02 1.49
C ALA A 211 16.01 -9.80 0.80
N ASP A 212 16.42 -10.91 1.40
CA ASP A 212 17.21 -11.92 0.70
C ASP A 212 16.23 -12.79 -0.10
N LEU A 213 16.35 -12.71 -1.41
CA LEU A 213 15.49 -13.40 -2.34
C LEU A 213 16.24 -14.65 -2.87
N PRO A 214 15.98 -15.84 -2.32
CA PRO A 214 16.61 -17.06 -2.76
C PRO A 214 16.05 -17.49 -4.11
N GLY A 215 16.89 -17.90 -5.05
CA GLY A 215 16.42 -18.72 -6.17
C GLY A 215 16.61 -18.22 -7.60
N LEU A 216 17.56 -17.31 -7.91
CA LEU A 216 18.03 -17.18 -9.29
C LEU A 216 18.99 -18.33 -9.60
N ILE A 217 18.53 -19.28 -10.41
CA ILE A 217 19.33 -20.34 -11.02
C ILE A 217 19.11 -20.19 -12.53
N LYS A 218 20.16 -20.36 -13.34
CA LYS A 218 20.08 -20.38 -14.81
C LYS A 218 18.82 -21.13 -15.29
N GLY A 219 17.94 -20.44 -16.04
CA GLY A 219 16.70 -21.02 -16.57
C GLY A 219 15.43 -20.75 -15.77
N ALA A 220 15.45 -19.85 -14.78
CA ALA A 220 14.28 -19.49 -13.99
C ALA A 220 13.11 -18.91 -14.83
N SER A 221 13.42 -18.31 -15.98
CA SER A 221 12.45 -17.78 -16.94
C SER A 221 11.78 -18.85 -17.84
N LEU A 222 12.30 -20.08 -17.86
CA LEU A 222 11.82 -21.15 -18.76
C LEU A 222 10.70 -22.03 -18.17
N GLY A 223 10.04 -21.59 -17.09
CA GLY A 223 8.74 -22.17 -16.71
C GLY A 223 8.74 -23.30 -15.68
N GLU A 224 9.85 -23.61 -15.02
CA GLU A 224 9.88 -24.61 -13.95
C GLU A 224 9.51 -24.05 -12.55
N GLY A 225 8.50 -23.20 -12.49
CA GLY A 225 7.73 -22.88 -11.27
C GLY A 225 8.42 -22.09 -10.14
N LEU A 226 9.73 -22.12 -10.01
CA LEU A 226 10.49 -21.46 -8.93
C LEU A 226 10.93 -20.03 -9.31
N GLY A 227 11.32 -19.81 -10.56
CA GLY A 227 11.79 -18.51 -11.06
C GLY A 227 10.70 -17.45 -11.13
N ASP A 228 9.52 -17.81 -11.62
CA ASP A 228 8.37 -16.90 -11.75
C ASP A 228 7.92 -16.31 -10.40
N LYS A 229 7.99 -17.12 -9.35
CA LYS A 229 7.62 -16.71 -8.00
C LYS A 229 8.64 -15.77 -7.38
N PHE A 230 9.93 -16.03 -7.63
CA PHE A 230 11.03 -15.19 -7.22
C PHE A 230 10.98 -13.81 -7.88
N LEU A 231 10.75 -13.76 -9.18
CA LEU A 231 10.71 -12.52 -9.95
C LEU A 231 9.52 -11.64 -9.55
N LYS A 232 8.38 -12.25 -9.15
CA LYS A 232 7.26 -11.54 -8.51
C LYS A 232 7.64 -10.88 -7.18
N HIS A 233 8.61 -11.43 -6.46
CA HIS A 233 9.12 -10.79 -5.24
C HIS A 233 9.98 -9.57 -5.54
N ILE A 234 10.82 -9.64 -6.59
CA ILE A 234 11.61 -8.49 -7.02
C ILE A 234 10.71 -7.34 -7.50
N GLN A 235 9.61 -7.65 -8.18
CA GLN A 235 8.62 -6.62 -8.55
C GLN A 235 8.14 -5.79 -7.36
N ARG A 236 8.14 -6.38 -6.16
CA ARG A 236 7.66 -5.79 -4.91
C ARG A 236 8.77 -5.11 -4.08
N THR A 237 9.95 -4.93 -4.64
CA THR A 237 11.04 -4.14 -4.06
C THR A 237 11.18 -2.80 -4.77
N ARG A 238 11.76 -1.80 -4.10
CA ARG A 238 12.00 -0.47 -4.69
C ARG A 238 13.34 -0.38 -5.40
N VAL A 239 14.36 -0.99 -4.79
CA VAL A 239 15.75 -0.98 -5.26
C VAL A 239 16.24 -2.41 -5.35
N ILE A 240 17.06 -2.71 -6.33
CA ILE A 240 17.75 -3.99 -6.47
C ILE A 240 19.19 -3.82 -6.01
N ALA A 241 19.62 -4.61 -5.03
CA ALA A 241 21.03 -4.76 -4.67
C ALA A 241 21.56 -6.05 -5.28
N HIS A 242 22.36 -5.91 -6.34
CA HIS A 242 22.94 -7.03 -7.06
C HIS A 242 24.27 -7.40 -6.40
N ILE A 243 24.33 -8.57 -5.76
CA ILE A 243 25.51 -9.07 -5.07
C ILE A 243 26.27 -10.00 -5.99
N ILE A 244 27.54 -9.69 -6.21
CA ILE A 244 28.43 -10.41 -7.12
C ILE A 244 29.66 -10.88 -6.36
N ASP A 245 30.06 -12.12 -6.56
CA ASP A 245 31.31 -12.65 -6.06
C ASP A 245 32.45 -12.25 -7.00
N MET A 246 33.31 -11.32 -6.56
CA MET A 246 34.41 -10.83 -7.36
C MET A 246 35.66 -11.76 -7.35
N SER A 247 35.69 -12.77 -6.50
CA SER A 247 36.85 -13.68 -6.42
C SER A 247 36.99 -14.59 -7.60
N GLY A 248 35.87 -14.95 -8.26
CA GLY A 248 35.90 -15.94 -9.36
C GLY A 248 36.30 -17.37 -8.93
N LEU A 249 36.46 -17.64 -7.61
CA LEU A 249 36.94 -18.92 -7.09
C LEU A 249 36.03 -20.12 -7.41
N GLU A 250 34.74 -19.86 -7.65
CA GLU A 250 33.79 -20.91 -8.06
C GLU A 250 33.84 -21.21 -9.59
N GLY A 251 34.84 -20.69 -10.31
CA GLY A 251 34.98 -20.89 -11.74
C GLY A 251 33.99 -20.11 -12.61
N ARG A 252 33.38 -19.08 -12.04
CA ARG A 252 32.43 -18.18 -12.73
C ARG A 252 33.05 -16.80 -12.94
N ASP A 253 32.82 -16.19 -14.11
CA ASP A 253 33.21 -14.81 -14.35
C ASP A 253 32.15 -13.85 -13.73
N PRO A 254 32.54 -12.92 -12.82
CA PRO A 254 31.66 -11.92 -12.24
C PRO A 254 30.89 -11.10 -13.26
N LEU A 255 31.44 -10.84 -14.43
CA LEU A 255 30.81 -10.09 -15.49
C LEU A 255 29.68 -10.90 -16.15
N GLU A 256 29.92 -12.20 -16.40
CA GLU A 256 28.90 -13.11 -16.94
C GLU A 256 27.74 -13.31 -15.95
N ASP A 257 28.02 -13.41 -14.63
CA ASP A 257 27.02 -13.52 -13.59
C ASP A 257 26.10 -12.28 -13.58
N TYR A 258 26.67 -11.08 -13.73
CA TYR A 258 25.93 -9.84 -13.81
C TYR A 258 25.00 -9.78 -15.04
N GLU A 259 25.53 -10.14 -16.21
CA GLU A 259 24.76 -10.15 -17.45
C GLU A 259 23.64 -11.18 -17.41
N THR A 260 23.92 -12.37 -16.89
CA THR A 260 22.94 -13.46 -16.78
C THR A 260 21.74 -13.04 -15.95
N ILE A 261 21.97 -12.46 -14.77
CA ILE A 261 20.90 -12.01 -13.89
C ILE A 261 20.11 -10.86 -14.52
N ASN A 262 20.79 -9.88 -15.13
CA ASN A 262 20.09 -8.77 -15.78
C ASN A 262 19.26 -9.24 -16.98
N LYS A 263 19.73 -10.25 -17.71
CA LYS A 263 18.97 -10.88 -18.78
C LYS A 263 17.73 -11.58 -18.25
N GLU A 264 17.84 -12.35 -17.17
CA GLU A 264 16.68 -13.03 -16.54
C GLU A 264 15.65 -12.03 -16.02
N LEU A 265 16.10 -10.92 -15.40
CA LEU A 265 15.22 -9.83 -14.97
C LEU A 265 14.47 -9.21 -16.14
N LYS A 266 15.15 -8.96 -17.26
CA LYS A 266 14.58 -8.38 -18.47
C LYS A 266 13.58 -9.32 -19.14
N ASP A 267 13.95 -10.60 -19.26
CA ASP A 267 13.12 -11.63 -19.93
C ASP A 267 11.81 -11.87 -19.18
N PHE A 268 11.79 -11.63 -17.85
CA PHE A 268 10.58 -11.73 -17.04
C PHE A 268 9.69 -10.48 -17.11
N ASP A 269 10.26 -9.30 -16.92
CA ASP A 269 9.53 -8.03 -16.97
C ASP A 269 10.54 -6.89 -17.25
N GLU A 270 10.38 -6.25 -18.39
CA GLU A 270 11.24 -5.11 -18.76
C GLU A 270 11.25 -3.97 -17.71
N LYS A 271 10.22 -3.86 -16.90
CA LYS A 271 10.15 -2.87 -15.82
C LYS A 271 11.15 -3.15 -14.69
N LEU A 272 11.59 -4.40 -14.53
CA LEU A 272 12.54 -4.74 -13.46
C LEU A 272 13.92 -4.16 -13.72
N ILE A 273 14.36 -4.13 -14.96
CA ILE A 273 15.66 -3.56 -15.31
C ILE A 273 15.68 -2.03 -15.20
N LEU A 274 14.50 -1.39 -15.23
CA LEU A 274 14.37 0.05 -15.05
C LEU A 274 14.41 0.49 -13.57
N LYS A 275 14.38 -0.47 -12.63
CA LYS A 275 14.52 -0.17 -11.21
C LYS A 275 15.94 0.31 -10.90
N PRO A 276 16.09 1.23 -9.93
CA PRO A 276 17.41 1.60 -9.43
C PRO A 276 18.17 0.36 -8.99
N GLN A 277 19.40 0.19 -9.51
CA GLN A 277 20.29 -0.92 -9.16
C GLN A 277 21.54 -0.38 -8.47
N VAL A 278 22.00 -1.13 -7.45
CA VAL A 278 23.27 -0.94 -6.77
C VAL A 278 24.01 -2.26 -6.80
N VAL A 279 25.27 -2.28 -7.23
CA VAL A 279 26.09 -3.48 -7.25
C VAL A 279 26.93 -3.56 -5.97
N ILE A 280 26.89 -4.72 -5.33
CA ILE A 280 27.69 -5.03 -4.15
C ILE A 280 28.74 -6.07 -4.59
N ALA A 281 29.98 -5.62 -4.73
CA ALA A 281 31.14 -6.45 -5.05
C ALA A 281 31.61 -7.14 -3.76
N ASN A 282 31.26 -8.41 -3.60
CA ASN A 282 31.56 -9.18 -2.38
C ASN A 282 32.84 -9.99 -2.52
N LYS A 283 33.37 -10.46 -1.38
CA LYS A 283 34.60 -11.24 -1.24
C LYS A 283 35.86 -10.49 -1.75
N MET A 284 35.91 -9.19 -1.48
CA MET A 284 37.02 -8.32 -1.91
C MET A 284 38.34 -8.62 -1.21
N ASP A 285 38.32 -9.44 -0.17
CA ASP A 285 39.48 -9.97 0.57
C ASP A 285 40.20 -11.10 -0.16
N LEU A 286 39.59 -11.70 -1.21
CA LEU A 286 40.13 -12.81 -1.91
C LEU A 286 40.98 -12.37 -3.13
N GLU A 287 41.92 -13.25 -3.55
CA GLU A 287 42.82 -13.04 -4.69
C GLU A 287 42.00 -12.89 -6.00
N GLY A 288 42.43 -12.02 -6.89
CA GLY A 288 41.75 -11.74 -8.16
C GLY A 288 40.54 -10.78 -8.05
N ALA A 289 39.97 -10.56 -6.86
CA ALA A 289 38.77 -9.75 -6.72
C ALA A 289 38.95 -8.28 -7.13
N LYS A 290 40.12 -7.69 -6.88
CA LYS A 290 40.40 -6.31 -7.26
C LYS A 290 40.49 -6.13 -8.77
N GLU A 291 41.14 -7.05 -9.47
CA GLU A 291 41.26 -7.03 -10.94
C GLU A 291 39.87 -7.18 -11.59
N ASN A 292 39.07 -8.10 -11.10
CA ASN A 292 37.70 -8.28 -11.57
C ASN A 292 36.81 -7.05 -11.30
N LEU A 293 37.00 -6.38 -10.18
CA LEU A 293 36.27 -5.12 -9.88
C LEU A 293 36.67 -4.01 -10.87
N GLU A 294 37.94 -3.87 -11.22
CA GLU A 294 38.41 -2.91 -12.23
C GLU A 294 37.82 -3.21 -13.60
N ARG A 295 37.92 -4.45 -14.07
CA ARG A 295 37.27 -4.91 -15.30
C ARG A 295 35.77 -4.61 -15.31
N PHE A 296 35.10 -4.80 -14.18
CA PHE A 296 33.67 -4.54 -14.05
C PHE A 296 33.37 -3.03 -14.18
N LYS A 297 34.14 -2.16 -13.51
CA LYS A 297 33.97 -0.70 -13.57
C LYS A 297 34.25 -0.12 -14.94
N GLU A 298 35.18 -0.69 -15.67
CA GLU A 298 35.49 -0.29 -17.06
C GLU A 298 34.33 -0.59 -18.02
N LYS A 299 33.62 -1.71 -17.78
CA LYS A 299 32.56 -2.17 -18.68
C LYS A 299 31.20 -1.56 -18.33
N TYR A 300 30.91 -1.34 -17.05
CA TYR A 300 29.58 -0.93 -16.58
C TYR A 300 29.63 0.37 -15.78
N ASN A 301 28.82 1.33 -16.19
CA ASN A 301 28.65 2.61 -15.48
C ASN A 301 27.50 2.52 -14.46
N VAL A 302 27.69 1.70 -13.41
CA VAL A 302 26.72 1.52 -12.32
C VAL A 302 27.39 1.73 -10.96
N PRO A 303 26.66 2.20 -9.93
CA PRO A 303 27.23 2.33 -8.58
C PRO A 303 27.67 0.97 -8.04
N VAL A 304 28.97 0.82 -7.73
CA VAL A 304 29.57 -0.42 -7.21
C VAL A 304 30.26 -0.15 -5.88
N TYR A 305 29.94 -0.98 -4.88
CA TYR A 305 30.53 -0.91 -3.54
C TYR A 305 31.19 -2.24 -3.18
N GLY A 306 32.49 -2.18 -2.82
CA GLY A 306 33.23 -3.36 -2.38
C GLY A 306 32.97 -3.67 -0.91
N VAL A 307 32.77 -4.96 -0.61
CA VAL A 307 32.60 -5.50 0.74
C VAL A 307 33.37 -6.82 0.89
N SER A 308 33.70 -7.18 2.15
CA SER A 308 34.40 -8.43 2.48
C SER A 308 33.90 -9.01 3.79
#